data_ef4bda595ee03cd49b4a1ff4803ba654
#
_entry.id   ef4bda595ee03cd49b4a1ff4803ba654
#
_cell.length_a   1.000
_cell.length_b   1.000
_cell.length_c   1.000
_cell.angle_alpha   90.00
_cell.angle_beta   90.00
_cell.angle_gamma   90.00
#
_symmetry.space_group_name_H-M   'P 1'
#
loop_
_entity.id
_entity.type
_entity.pdbx_description
1 polymer ?
#
loop_
_entity_poly.entity_id
_entity_poly.type
_entity_poly.pdbx_seq_one_letter_code
_entity_poly.pdbx_strand_id
1 'polypeptide(L)'
;MNNKKRFFLIGVLSCTLGTAWASEGGGSSYPMGAENYLSGALPPPGWYAQVYSEHYAANDLKDNGGHSQAIDFRLRANVIAPRVVWVTQQTVLGGDLAFQAIAPLVDLTVTVNGNRDHRTSLGDIIFGPALGYHYSDKFHAVYALDIIAPTGRYDKDNQANIGRNYWAAEPVAAFSYIDPVGPNMDIKLMYDFNAKNPATHYRSGQEAHADYDLGWGMGNGWVVGIGGYIYHQVTDDRQDGDRVTDNKGRAFAIGPSIKYNSASGWFVTAKWQQESDVRNRPEGSAYWLKLTYPL
;
A
#
# COMPACT_ATOMS: atom_id res chain seq x y z
N MET A 1 3.54 -34.45 66.43
CA MET A 1 4.18 -33.28 65.85
C MET A 1 4.19 -33.48 64.33
N ASN A 2 3.20 -32.87 63.60
CA ASN A 2 3.04 -33.02 62.18
C ASN A 2 3.34 -31.66 61.51
N ASN A 3 4.48 -31.53 60.87
CA ASN A 3 4.88 -30.35 60.09
C ASN A 3 4.31 -30.48 58.64
N LYS A 4 3.19 -29.82 58.32
CA LYS A 4 2.72 -29.63 56.97
C LYS A 4 3.45 -28.47 56.34
N LYS A 5 4.40 -28.76 55.41
CA LYS A 5 5.00 -27.75 54.52
C LYS A 5 3.96 -27.35 53.48
N ARG A 6 3.52 -26.10 53.52
CA ARG A 6 2.74 -25.45 52.45
C ARG A 6 3.66 -25.02 51.35
N PHE A 7 3.59 -25.65 50.19
CA PHE A 7 4.17 -25.13 48.93
C PHE A 7 3.29 -24.02 48.42
N PHE A 8 3.84 -22.81 48.42
CA PHE A 8 3.27 -21.67 47.66
C PHE A 8 3.71 -21.82 46.20
N LEU A 9 2.74 -22.14 45.32
CA LEU A 9 2.94 -22.13 43.88
C LEU A 9 2.79 -20.66 43.43
N ILE A 10 3.91 -19.98 43.18
CA ILE A 10 3.89 -18.66 42.56
C ILE A 10 3.69 -18.90 41.04
N GLY A 11 2.44 -18.75 40.60
CA GLY A 11 2.13 -18.67 39.16
C GLY A 11 2.72 -17.41 38.56
N VAL A 12 3.80 -17.56 37.85
CA VAL A 12 4.31 -16.47 36.98
C VAL A 12 3.32 -16.31 35.82
N LEU A 13 2.46 -15.30 35.94
CA LEU A 13 1.59 -14.85 34.86
C LEU A 13 2.49 -14.16 33.81
N SER A 14 2.95 -14.92 32.81
CA SER A 14 3.65 -14.37 31.65
C SER A 14 2.62 -13.56 30.84
N CYS A 15 2.49 -12.28 31.16
CA CYS A 15 1.88 -11.32 30.21
C CYS A 15 2.78 -11.25 29.00
N THR A 16 2.49 -12.03 27.98
CA THR A 16 2.96 -11.73 26.62
C THR A 16 2.26 -10.46 26.21
N LEU A 17 2.96 -9.33 26.31
CA LEU A 17 2.56 -8.08 25.66
C LEU A 17 2.61 -8.34 24.14
N GLY A 18 1.53 -8.90 23.61
CA GLY A 18 1.30 -8.91 22.18
C GLY A 18 1.20 -7.46 21.73
N THR A 19 2.20 -6.98 21.00
CA THR A 19 2.11 -5.69 20.30
C THR A 19 0.97 -5.81 19.31
N ALA A 20 -0.17 -5.16 19.60
CA ALA A 20 -1.28 -5.07 18.68
C ALA A 20 -0.85 -4.18 17.51
N TRP A 21 -0.80 -4.75 16.31
CA TRP A 21 -0.52 -4.06 15.05
C TRP A 21 -1.78 -4.12 14.21
N ALA A 22 -2.22 -2.99 13.65
CA ALA A 22 -3.29 -3.00 12.65
C ALA A 22 -2.85 -3.85 11.47
N SER A 23 -3.69 -4.75 11.04
CA SER A 23 -3.34 -5.84 10.14
C SER A 23 -2.11 -6.65 10.63
N GLU A 24 -1.92 -7.84 10.15
CA GLU A 24 -0.79 -8.68 10.58
C GLU A 24 0.55 -8.00 10.23
N GLY A 25 1.32 -7.63 11.24
CA GLY A 25 2.61 -6.93 11.07
C GLY A 25 2.52 -5.44 10.70
N GLY A 26 1.36 -4.79 10.86
CA GLY A 26 1.20 -3.33 10.66
C GLY A 26 1.27 -2.83 9.23
N GLY A 27 1.34 -3.73 8.23
CA GLY A 27 1.40 -3.38 6.83
C GLY A 27 0.16 -3.80 6.05
N SER A 28 -0.17 -3.11 4.96
CA SER A 28 -1.24 -3.47 4.03
C SER A 28 -0.74 -4.29 2.86
N SER A 29 -1.65 -4.91 2.12
CA SER A 29 -1.32 -5.65 0.90
C SER A 29 -0.95 -4.71 -0.25
N TYR A 30 -1.48 -3.49 -0.26
CA TYR A 30 -1.15 -2.43 -1.20
C TYR A 30 -0.13 -1.44 -0.59
N PRO A 31 0.89 -0.97 -1.36
CA PRO A 31 1.80 0.09 -0.93
C PRO A 31 1.12 1.47 -1.03
N MET A 32 0.63 2.00 0.09
CA MET A 32 -0.16 3.23 0.17
C MET A 32 0.55 4.42 -0.46
N GLY A 33 -0.17 5.17 -1.31
CA GLY A 33 0.37 6.34 -2.00
C GLY A 33 1.24 6.02 -3.21
N ALA A 34 1.26 4.78 -3.69
CA ALA A 34 2.07 4.40 -4.87
C ALA A 34 1.57 5.08 -6.15
N GLU A 35 0.26 5.22 -6.30
CA GLU A 35 -0.29 5.87 -7.49
C GLU A 35 -0.28 7.39 -7.34
N ASN A 36 -0.22 8.03 -8.49
CA ASN A 36 -0.25 9.45 -8.69
C ASN A 36 -0.87 9.75 -10.06
N TYR A 37 -0.57 10.89 -10.67
CA TYR A 37 -1.17 11.33 -11.93
C TYR A 37 -1.39 10.23 -12.96
N LEU A 38 -2.51 10.29 -13.68
CA LEU A 38 -2.97 9.39 -14.74
C LEU A 38 -3.41 8.01 -14.24
N SER A 39 -3.80 7.88 -12.97
CA SER A 39 -4.27 6.61 -12.41
C SER A 39 -5.59 6.12 -13.04
N GLY A 40 -6.46 7.04 -13.45
CA GLY A 40 -7.74 6.77 -14.12
C GLY A 40 -7.71 6.85 -15.65
N ALA A 41 -6.54 7.03 -16.28
CA ALA A 41 -6.43 7.18 -17.73
C ALA A 41 -5.64 6.05 -18.37
N LEU A 42 -6.32 5.07 -18.99
CA LEU A 42 -5.65 4.07 -19.79
C LEU A 42 -5.07 4.71 -21.07
N PRO A 43 -3.84 4.36 -21.46
CA PRO A 43 -3.30 4.75 -22.74
C PRO A 43 -3.94 3.96 -23.90
N PRO A 44 -3.69 4.33 -25.18
CA PRO A 44 -4.15 3.56 -26.34
C PRO A 44 -3.74 2.08 -26.32
N PRO A 45 -4.37 1.21 -27.14
CA PRO A 45 -3.99 -0.20 -27.23
C PRO A 45 -2.50 -0.41 -27.49
N GLY A 46 -1.85 -1.24 -26.68
CA GLY A 46 -0.41 -1.50 -26.70
C GLY A 46 0.13 -2.07 -25.40
N TRP A 47 1.44 -2.24 -25.34
CA TRP A 47 2.17 -2.67 -24.16
C TRP A 47 2.90 -1.49 -23.52
N TYR A 48 2.86 -1.43 -22.20
CA TYR A 48 3.48 -0.37 -21.42
C TYR A 48 4.27 -0.96 -20.26
N ALA A 49 5.50 -0.48 -20.10
CA ALA A 49 6.30 -0.75 -18.92
C ALA A 49 6.17 0.42 -17.95
N GLN A 50 5.97 0.10 -16.68
CA GLN A 50 6.06 1.05 -15.58
C GLN A 50 7.05 0.53 -14.56
N VAL A 51 7.79 1.44 -13.94
CA VAL A 51 8.68 1.10 -12.81
C VAL A 51 8.38 2.10 -11.70
N TYR A 52 8.02 1.55 -10.54
CA TYR A 52 7.91 2.31 -9.31
C TYR A 52 9.19 2.13 -8.49
N SER A 53 9.64 3.20 -7.87
CA SER A 53 10.66 3.17 -6.83
C SER A 53 10.14 3.88 -5.59
N GLU A 54 10.28 3.24 -4.44
CA GLU A 54 9.91 3.80 -3.14
C GLU A 54 11.10 3.78 -2.19
N HIS A 55 11.21 4.83 -1.40
CA HIS A 55 11.97 4.84 -0.16
C HIS A 55 11.05 5.29 0.97
N TYR A 56 10.69 4.37 1.86
CA TYR A 56 9.89 4.65 3.05
C TYR A 56 10.73 4.57 4.30
N ALA A 57 10.50 5.52 5.22
CA ALA A 57 11.19 5.57 6.51
C ALA A 57 10.24 5.98 7.62
N ALA A 58 10.17 5.17 8.69
CA ALA A 58 9.42 5.46 9.91
C ALA A 58 10.29 5.25 11.14
N ASN A 59 10.16 6.12 12.13
CA ASN A 59 10.85 6.02 13.42
C ASN A 59 9.88 6.00 14.60
N ASP A 60 8.59 5.92 14.31
CA ASP A 60 7.53 5.98 15.31
C ASP A 60 6.48 4.90 14.99
N LEU A 61 6.00 4.23 16.03
CA LEU A 61 4.89 3.29 15.96
C LEU A 61 3.75 3.84 16.81
N LYS A 62 2.60 4.05 16.18
CA LYS A 62 1.42 4.61 16.84
C LYS A 62 0.55 3.53 17.46
N ASP A 63 -0.04 3.84 18.61
CA ASP A 63 -1.08 3.04 19.26
C ASP A 63 -2.48 3.33 18.68
N ASN A 64 -3.52 2.72 19.23
CA ASN A 64 -4.92 2.95 18.86
C ASN A 64 -5.40 4.39 19.08
N GLY A 65 -4.79 5.11 20.01
CA GLY A 65 -5.06 6.54 20.27
C GLY A 65 -4.32 7.49 19.34
N GLY A 66 -3.37 6.99 18.55
CA GLY A 66 -2.47 7.80 17.73
C GLY A 66 -1.27 8.36 18.51
N HIS A 67 -1.02 7.87 19.72
CA HIS A 67 0.15 8.27 20.51
C HIS A 67 1.35 7.38 20.13
N SER A 68 2.54 7.95 20.23
CA SER A 68 3.79 7.21 20.04
C SER A 68 3.95 6.15 21.13
N GLN A 69 4.19 4.92 20.73
CA GLN A 69 4.52 3.86 21.68
C GLN A 69 5.93 4.08 22.25
N ALA A 70 6.11 3.82 23.55
CA ALA A 70 7.39 3.99 24.25
C ALA A 70 8.36 2.83 23.92
N ILE A 71 8.67 2.62 22.64
CA ILE A 71 9.61 1.59 22.13
C ILE A 71 10.61 2.22 21.16
N ASP A 72 11.84 1.71 21.09
CA ASP A 72 12.78 2.07 20.00
C ASP A 72 12.35 1.33 18.72
N PHE A 73 11.62 2.05 17.86
CA PHE A 73 11.10 1.52 16.59
C PHE A 73 11.76 2.21 15.41
N ARG A 74 12.18 1.45 14.41
CA ARG A 74 12.65 1.94 13.12
C ARG A 74 12.25 0.99 12.02
N LEU A 75 11.70 1.53 10.93
CA LEU A 75 11.41 0.81 9.72
C LEU A 75 12.01 1.55 8.53
N ARG A 76 12.65 0.81 7.63
CA ARG A 76 13.16 1.29 6.34
C ARG A 76 12.76 0.28 5.28
N ALA A 77 12.09 0.75 4.23
CA ALA A 77 11.77 -0.05 3.07
C ALA A 77 12.27 0.66 1.80
N ASN A 78 12.98 -0.08 0.95
CA ASN A 78 13.30 0.35 -0.41
C ASN A 78 12.62 -0.63 -1.35
N VAL A 79 11.87 -0.11 -2.32
CA VAL A 79 11.11 -0.94 -3.25
C VAL A 79 11.43 -0.53 -4.68
N ILE A 80 11.60 -1.52 -5.54
CA ILE A 80 11.54 -1.36 -7.01
C ILE A 80 10.46 -2.32 -7.50
N ALA A 81 9.41 -1.78 -8.12
CA ALA A 81 8.27 -2.56 -8.58
C ALA A 81 8.04 -2.36 -10.09
N PRO A 82 8.60 -3.23 -10.94
CA PRO A 82 8.21 -3.27 -12.35
C PRO A 82 6.75 -3.70 -12.48
N ARG A 83 6.04 -3.01 -13.36
CA ARG A 83 4.67 -3.28 -13.78
C ARG A 83 4.60 -3.33 -15.30
N VAL A 84 3.89 -4.31 -15.81
CA VAL A 84 3.52 -4.40 -17.22
C VAL A 84 2.03 -4.16 -17.33
N VAL A 85 1.62 -3.30 -18.27
CA VAL A 85 0.22 -3.05 -18.62
C VAL A 85 0.05 -3.40 -20.08
N TRP A 86 -0.93 -4.24 -20.38
CA TRP A 86 -1.34 -4.58 -21.73
C TRP A 86 -2.75 -4.06 -21.98
N VAL A 87 -2.88 -3.00 -22.77
CA VAL A 87 -4.17 -2.50 -23.25
C VAL A 87 -4.49 -3.23 -24.54
N THR A 88 -5.56 -4.00 -24.54
CA THR A 88 -5.97 -4.81 -25.70
C THR A 88 -6.69 -3.95 -26.75
N GLN A 89 -6.98 -4.53 -27.92
CA GLN A 89 -7.85 -3.90 -28.93
C GLN A 89 -9.35 -4.22 -28.68
N GLN A 90 -9.67 -4.87 -27.55
CA GLN A 90 -11.03 -5.31 -27.24
C GLN A 90 -11.73 -4.31 -26.32
N THR A 91 -12.99 -4.07 -26.61
CA THR A 91 -13.90 -3.30 -25.77
C THR A 91 -14.86 -4.26 -25.06
N VAL A 92 -14.95 -4.15 -23.74
CA VAL A 92 -15.85 -4.93 -22.89
C VAL A 92 -16.69 -3.99 -22.06
N LEU A 93 -18.01 -4.17 -22.05
CA LEU A 93 -18.96 -3.30 -21.34
C LEU A 93 -18.82 -1.81 -21.72
N GLY A 94 -18.35 -1.52 -22.94
CA GLY A 94 -18.13 -0.15 -23.40
C GLY A 94 -16.81 0.49 -22.95
N GLY A 95 -15.95 -0.25 -22.24
CA GLY A 95 -14.62 0.21 -21.81
C GLY A 95 -13.50 -0.57 -22.49
N ASP A 96 -12.34 0.03 -22.63
CA ASP A 96 -11.13 -0.58 -23.19
C ASP A 96 -10.57 -1.60 -22.20
N LEU A 97 -10.46 -2.86 -22.63
CA LEU A 97 -9.96 -3.95 -21.79
C LEU A 97 -8.43 -3.92 -21.68
N ALA A 98 -7.93 -3.94 -20.47
CA ALA A 98 -6.52 -4.06 -20.17
C ALA A 98 -6.24 -5.11 -19.09
N PHE A 99 -4.99 -5.56 -19.04
CA PHE A 99 -4.47 -6.44 -17.99
C PHE A 99 -3.18 -5.84 -17.43
N GLN A 100 -2.91 -6.12 -16.17
CA GLN A 100 -1.69 -5.66 -15.50
C GLN A 100 -1.06 -6.77 -14.66
N ALA A 101 0.26 -6.66 -14.45
CA ALA A 101 0.98 -7.42 -13.46
C ALA A 101 2.12 -6.59 -12.86
N ILE A 102 2.29 -6.66 -11.54
CA ILE A 102 3.32 -5.95 -10.76
C ILE A 102 4.07 -6.98 -9.94
N ALA A 103 5.41 -6.91 -9.94
CA ALA A 103 6.28 -7.80 -9.18
C ALA A 103 7.27 -6.96 -8.35
N PRO A 104 6.98 -6.61 -7.08
CA PRO A 104 7.84 -5.76 -6.28
C PRO A 104 9.07 -6.52 -5.75
N LEU A 105 10.25 -5.93 -5.86
CA LEU A 105 11.46 -6.31 -5.13
C LEU A 105 11.60 -5.36 -3.95
N VAL A 106 11.64 -5.90 -2.75
CA VAL A 106 11.61 -5.14 -1.51
C VAL A 106 12.85 -5.45 -0.67
N ASP A 107 13.52 -4.40 -0.21
CA ASP A 107 14.55 -4.42 0.82
C ASP A 107 13.98 -3.78 2.09
N LEU A 108 13.72 -4.60 3.10
CA LEU A 108 13.04 -4.20 4.34
C LEU A 108 13.95 -4.40 5.54
N THR A 109 14.10 -3.37 6.35
CA THR A 109 14.71 -3.43 7.68
C THR A 109 13.72 -2.98 8.74
N VAL A 110 13.53 -3.78 9.76
CA VAL A 110 12.73 -3.46 10.95
C VAL A 110 13.63 -3.57 12.19
N THR A 111 13.57 -2.60 13.07
CA THR A 111 14.26 -2.61 14.37
C THR A 111 13.25 -2.31 15.46
N VAL A 112 13.17 -3.16 16.47
CA VAL A 112 12.32 -3.00 17.66
C VAL A 112 13.15 -3.25 18.90
N ASN A 113 13.28 -2.25 19.78
CA ASN A 113 14.05 -2.32 21.02
C ASN A 113 15.48 -2.88 20.82
N GLY A 114 16.16 -2.40 19.78
CA GLY A 114 17.52 -2.81 19.42
C GLY A 114 17.62 -4.14 18.64
N ASN A 115 16.55 -4.95 18.57
CA ASN A 115 16.51 -6.14 17.74
C ASN A 115 16.25 -5.76 16.28
N ARG A 116 17.22 -6.06 15.40
CA ARG A 116 17.15 -5.75 13.98
C ARG A 116 16.91 -7.00 13.16
N ASP A 117 15.88 -6.95 12.30
CA ASP A 117 15.65 -7.93 11.24
C ASP A 117 15.71 -7.25 9.87
N HIS A 118 16.31 -7.93 8.88
CA HIS A 118 16.52 -7.40 7.53
C HIS A 118 16.26 -8.48 6.50
N ARG A 119 15.51 -8.15 5.45
CA ARG A 119 15.16 -9.04 4.34
C ARG A 119 15.17 -8.30 3.02
N THR A 120 15.69 -8.95 1.98
CA THR A 120 15.54 -8.54 0.58
C THR A 120 14.96 -9.70 -0.19
N SER A 121 13.80 -9.51 -0.83
CA SER A 121 13.10 -10.55 -1.59
C SER A 121 12.05 -9.94 -2.51
N LEU A 122 11.54 -10.76 -3.43
CA LEU A 122 10.28 -10.46 -4.11
C LEU A 122 9.14 -10.40 -3.08
N GLY A 123 8.23 -9.45 -3.28
CA GLY A 123 6.99 -9.31 -2.54
C GLY A 123 5.84 -10.08 -3.17
N ASP A 124 4.64 -9.79 -2.72
CA ASP A 124 3.43 -10.36 -3.28
C ASP A 124 3.17 -9.79 -4.67
N ILE A 125 2.90 -10.67 -5.65
CA ILE A 125 2.60 -10.27 -7.02
C ILE A 125 1.15 -9.79 -7.08
N ILE A 126 0.93 -8.64 -7.74
CA ILE A 126 -0.39 -8.07 -7.99
C ILE A 126 -0.69 -8.20 -9.48
N PHE A 127 -1.87 -8.69 -9.83
CA PHE A 127 -2.30 -8.80 -11.22
C PHE A 127 -3.82 -8.71 -11.33
N GLY A 128 -4.31 -8.29 -12.49
CA GLY A 128 -5.74 -8.25 -12.71
C GLY A 128 -6.17 -7.58 -14.01
N PRO A 129 -7.47 -7.68 -14.36
CA PRO A 129 -8.08 -6.95 -15.45
C PRO A 129 -8.46 -5.53 -15.06
N ALA A 130 -8.54 -4.66 -16.07
CA ALA A 130 -9.05 -3.30 -15.95
C ALA A 130 -9.90 -2.92 -17.17
N LEU A 131 -10.84 -2.01 -16.96
CA LEU A 131 -11.66 -1.39 -18.00
C LEU A 131 -11.45 0.13 -17.95
N GLY A 132 -10.96 0.71 -19.04
CA GLY A 132 -10.75 2.15 -19.17
C GLY A 132 -11.88 2.81 -19.93
N TYR A 133 -12.30 3.98 -19.46
CA TYR A 133 -13.36 4.80 -20.05
C TYR A 133 -12.85 6.22 -20.29
N HIS A 134 -13.08 6.74 -21.48
CA HIS A 134 -12.73 8.10 -21.87
C HIS A 134 -14.00 8.89 -22.08
N TYR A 135 -14.49 9.59 -21.05
CA TYR A 135 -15.74 10.34 -21.11
C TYR A 135 -15.60 11.68 -21.85
N SER A 136 -14.41 12.23 -21.87
CA SER A 136 -14.03 13.41 -22.66
C SER A 136 -12.50 13.43 -22.87
N ASP A 137 -12.00 14.43 -23.61
CA ASP A 137 -10.55 14.64 -23.80
C ASP A 137 -9.80 14.90 -22.47
N LYS A 138 -10.53 15.26 -21.40
CA LYS A 138 -9.96 15.60 -20.10
C LYS A 138 -10.35 14.67 -18.98
N PHE A 139 -11.48 13.95 -19.09
CA PHE A 139 -12.01 13.14 -17.99
C PHE A 139 -12.06 11.66 -18.35
N HIS A 140 -11.37 10.87 -17.55
CA HIS A 140 -11.18 9.44 -17.75
C HIS A 140 -11.46 8.67 -16.45
N ALA A 141 -11.81 7.40 -16.58
CA ALA A 141 -11.93 6.49 -15.45
C ALA A 141 -11.36 5.09 -15.78
N VAL A 142 -10.86 4.42 -14.77
CA VAL A 142 -10.47 3.01 -14.83
C VAL A 142 -11.15 2.27 -13.69
N TYR A 143 -11.79 1.17 -14.01
CA TYR A 143 -12.29 0.18 -13.04
C TYR A 143 -11.49 -1.09 -13.17
N ALA A 144 -10.94 -1.60 -12.06
CA ALA A 144 -10.10 -2.79 -12.08
C ALA A 144 -10.43 -3.72 -10.91
N LEU A 145 -9.97 -4.96 -11.05
CA LEU A 145 -9.95 -5.92 -9.96
C LEU A 145 -8.51 -6.44 -9.85
N ASP A 146 -7.81 -6.01 -8.83
CA ASP A 146 -6.46 -6.49 -8.54
C ASP A 146 -6.53 -7.70 -7.61
N ILE A 147 -5.78 -8.74 -7.96
CA ILE A 147 -5.59 -9.95 -7.14
C ILE A 147 -4.15 -9.91 -6.63
N ILE A 148 -4.00 -9.98 -5.31
CA ILE A 148 -2.71 -10.02 -4.63
C ILE A 148 -2.44 -11.47 -4.25
N ALA A 149 -1.39 -12.06 -4.88
CA ALA A 149 -0.99 -13.44 -4.64
C ALA A 149 0.12 -13.50 -3.57
N PRO A 150 0.04 -14.43 -2.61
CA PRO A 150 1.02 -14.56 -1.52
C PRO A 150 2.32 -15.24 -2.02
N THR A 151 3.03 -14.56 -2.91
CA THR A 151 4.30 -15.02 -3.52
C THR A 151 5.53 -14.49 -2.79
N GLY A 152 5.35 -13.46 -1.97
CA GLY A 152 6.41 -12.84 -1.22
C GLY A 152 6.91 -13.71 -0.07
N ARG A 153 8.16 -13.49 0.31
CA ARG A 153 8.75 -14.24 1.42
C ARG A 153 8.08 -13.88 2.75
N TYR A 154 7.63 -14.89 3.45
CA TYR A 154 6.98 -14.78 4.76
C TYR A 154 7.52 -15.85 5.73
N ASP A 155 7.68 -15.47 6.99
CA ASP A 155 7.96 -16.37 8.11
C ASP A 155 7.34 -15.74 9.38
N LYS A 156 6.45 -16.47 10.05
CA LYS A 156 5.72 -15.96 11.21
C LYS A 156 6.60 -15.56 12.40
N ASP A 157 7.84 -16.08 12.45
CA ASP A 157 8.81 -15.82 13.52
C ASP A 157 9.74 -14.62 13.21
N ASN A 158 9.58 -13.99 12.01
CA ASN A 158 10.35 -12.83 11.59
C ASN A 158 9.57 -11.52 11.76
N GLN A 159 10.28 -10.43 12.10
CA GLN A 159 9.71 -9.08 12.14
C GLN A 159 9.62 -8.45 10.74
N ALA A 160 10.62 -8.69 9.89
CA ALA A 160 10.70 -8.16 8.53
C ALA A 160 10.07 -9.15 7.52
N ASN A 161 8.73 -9.16 7.42
CA ASN A 161 8.00 -9.94 6.44
C ASN A 161 7.67 -9.09 5.20
N ILE A 162 8.10 -9.56 4.03
CA ILE A 162 7.90 -8.88 2.74
C ILE A 162 6.55 -9.28 2.14
N GLY A 163 6.22 -10.58 2.13
CA GLY A 163 4.89 -11.08 1.75
C GLY A 163 3.92 -11.11 2.92
N ARG A 164 2.62 -11.17 2.62
CA ARG A 164 1.55 -11.26 3.61
C ARG A 164 1.10 -12.68 3.91
N ASN A 165 1.51 -13.64 3.08
CA ASN A 165 1.15 -15.06 3.19
C ASN A 165 -0.37 -15.34 3.11
N TYR A 166 -1.14 -14.44 2.50
CA TYR A 166 -2.55 -14.63 2.20
C TYR A 166 -2.95 -13.93 0.90
N TRP A 167 -3.97 -14.46 0.26
CA TRP A 167 -4.57 -13.85 -0.91
C TRP A 167 -5.40 -12.63 -0.52
N ALA A 168 -5.37 -11.59 -1.35
CA ALA A 168 -6.31 -10.49 -1.26
C ALA A 168 -6.92 -10.16 -2.62
N ALA A 169 -8.13 -9.60 -2.60
CA ALA A 169 -8.81 -9.07 -3.77
C ALA A 169 -9.11 -7.58 -3.54
N GLU A 170 -8.74 -6.75 -4.51
CA GLU A 170 -8.85 -5.30 -4.43
C GLU A 170 -9.62 -4.77 -5.63
N PRO A 171 -10.94 -4.55 -5.54
CA PRO A 171 -11.67 -3.72 -6.48
C PRO A 171 -11.17 -2.28 -6.44
N VAL A 172 -10.99 -1.70 -7.64
CA VAL A 172 -10.43 -0.38 -7.86
C VAL A 172 -11.37 0.47 -8.69
N ALA A 173 -11.51 1.76 -8.33
CA ALA A 173 -12.10 2.80 -9.16
C ALA A 173 -11.17 4.01 -9.17
N ALA A 174 -10.60 4.33 -10.33
CA ALA A 174 -9.70 5.45 -10.50
C ALA A 174 -10.27 6.47 -11.49
N PHE A 175 -10.08 7.74 -11.19
CA PHE A 175 -10.57 8.87 -11.99
C PHE A 175 -9.42 9.85 -12.22
N SER A 176 -9.32 10.36 -13.44
CA SER A 176 -8.35 11.38 -13.82
C SER A 176 -9.02 12.51 -14.58
N TYR A 177 -8.79 13.75 -14.14
CA TYR A 177 -9.06 14.94 -14.91
C TYR A 177 -7.71 15.55 -15.32
N ILE A 178 -7.50 15.72 -16.62
CA ILE A 178 -6.20 16.04 -17.20
C ILE A 178 -6.35 17.32 -18.04
N ASP A 179 -5.66 18.38 -17.65
CA ASP A 179 -5.56 19.59 -18.45
C ASP A 179 -4.07 19.98 -18.65
N PRO A 180 -3.55 20.00 -19.87
CA PRO A 180 -2.16 20.40 -20.11
C PRO A 180 -1.82 21.81 -19.62
N VAL A 181 -2.82 22.71 -19.56
CA VAL A 181 -2.69 24.12 -19.12
C VAL A 181 -3.79 24.43 -18.12
N GLY A 182 -3.78 23.75 -16.97
CA GLY A 182 -4.87 23.89 -16.01
C GLY A 182 -4.87 22.81 -14.94
N PRO A 183 -6.00 22.59 -14.27
CA PRO A 183 -6.10 21.63 -13.17
C PRO A 183 -5.87 20.20 -13.67
N ASN A 184 -5.11 19.44 -12.88
CA ASN A 184 -4.95 18.00 -12.98
C ASN A 184 -5.36 17.40 -11.66
N MET A 185 -6.29 16.44 -11.69
CA MET A 185 -6.83 15.80 -10.49
C MET A 185 -6.90 14.30 -10.71
N ASP A 186 -6.34 13.55 -9.80
CA ASP A 186 -6.37 12.09 -9.81
C ASP A 186 -6.85 11.58 -8.45
N ILE A 187 -7.67 10.54 -8.48
CA ILE A 187 -8.04 9.77 -7.31
C ILE A 187 -8.18 8.30 -7.70
N LYS A 188 -7.53 7.41 -6.94
CA LYS A 188 -7.68 5.97 -7.05
C LYS A 188 -8.27 5.45 -5.74
N LEU A 189 -9.49 4.94 -5.80
CA LEU A 189 -10.22 4.35 -4.68
C LEU A 189 -10.04 2.84 -4.71
N MET A 190 -9.73 2.24 -3.57
CA MET A 190 -9.42 0.84 -3.42
C MET A 190 -10.05 0.27 -2.16
N TYR A 191 -10.39 -1.02 -2.20
CA TYR A 191 -10.95 -1.72 -1.05
C TYR A 191 -10.42 -3.16 -0.99
N ASP A 192 -9.69 -3.50 0.09
CA ASP A 192 -9.07 -4.80 0.24
C ASP A 192 -9.96 -5.81 0.96
N PHE A 193 -10.15 -6.94 0.33
CA PHE A 193 -10.72 -8.16 0.92
C PHE A 193 -9.61 -9.15 1.24
N ASN A 194 -9.18 -9.17 2.50
CA ASN A 194 -8.07 -10.01 2.96
C ASN A 194 -8.53 -11.43 3.33
N ALA A 195 -7.85 -12.45 2.79
CA ALA A 195 -8.01 -13.82 3.23
C ALA A 195 -7.27 -14.06 4.57
N LYS A 196 -7.46 -15.25 5.14
CA LYS A 196 -6.79 -15.66 6.37
C LYS A 196 -5.35 -16.11 6.06
N ASN A 197 -4.38 -15.66 6.85
CA ASN A 197 -3.03 -16.19 6.85
C ASN A 197 -3.03 -17.64 7.42
N PRO A 198 -2.64 -18.65 6.62
CA PRO A 198 -2.68 -20.04 7.09
C PRO A 198 -1.63 -20.37 8.14
N ALA A 199 -0.55 -19.59 8.26
CA ALA A 199 0.53 -19.86 9.21
C ALA A 199 0.23 -19.34 10.63
N THR A 200 -0.55 -18.28 10.74
CA THR A 200 -0.90 -17.63 12.02
C THR A 200 -2.36 -17.75 12.37
N HIS A 201 -3.20 -18.16 11.40
CA HIS A 201 -4.65 -18.13 11.48
C HIS A 201 -5.23 -16.72 11.70
N TYR A 202 -4.42 -15.69 11.50
CA TYR A 202 -4.83 -14.31 11.54
C TYR A 202 -5.53 -13.90 10.24
N ARG A 203 -6.55 -13.07 10.36
CA ARG A 203 -7.19 -12.43 9.21
C ARG A 203 -7.22 -10.93 9.44
N SER A 204 -6.46 -10.19 8.66
CA SER A 204 -6.50 -8.73 8.64
C SER A 204 -7.89 -8.23 8.25
N GLY A 205 -8.34 -7.16 8.90
CA GLY A 205 -9.61 -6.52 8.56
C GLY A 205 -9.62 -6.02 7.12
N GLN A 206 -10.81 -5.71 6.63
CA GLN A 206 -10.97 -5.09 5.32
C GLN A 206 -10.51 -3.64 5.38
N GLU A 207 -9.87 -3.17 4.31
CA GLU A 207 -9.23 -1.87 4.24
C GLU A 207 -9.85 -1.03 3.11
N ALA A 208 -10.15 0.23 3.40
CA ALA A 208 -10.53 1.22 2.39
C ALA A 208 -9.43 2.26 2.30
N HIS A 209 -8.94 2.53 1.10
CA HIS A 209 -7.90 3.50 0.91
C HIS A 209 -8.04 4.22 -0.43
N ALA A 210 -7.40 5.39 -0.52
CA ALA A 210 -7.40 6.19 -1.71
C ALA A 210 -6.05 6.88 -1.87
N ASP A 211 -5.46 6.79 -3.06
CA ASP A 211 -4.36 7.64 -3.50
C ASP A 211 -4.92 8.84 -4.25
N TYR A 212 -4.36 10.02 -4.03
CA TYR A 212 -4.81 11.25 -4.70
C TYR A 212 -3.66 12.16 -5.10
N ASP A 213 -3.88 12.92 -6.17
CA ASP A 213 -3.01 14.03 -6.62
C ASP A 213 -3.85 15.19 -7.13
N LEU A 214 -3.42 16.41 -6.78
CA LEU A 214 -3.98 17.66 -7.24
C LEU A 214 -2.83 18.53 -7.78
N GLY A 215 -2.89 18.91 -9.05
CA GLY A 215 -1.81 19.64 -9.66
C GLY A 215 -2.29 20.62 -10.72
N TRP A 216 -1.34 21.38 -11.27
CA TRP A 216 -1.56 22.35 -12.32
C TRP A 216 -0.62 22.10 -13.48
N GLY A 217 -1.17 21.91 -14.68
CA GLY A 217 -0.44 21.78 -15.94
C GLY A 217 0.12 23.12 -16.41
N MET A 218 1.41 23.15 -16.72
CA MET A 218 2.15 24.36 -17.07
C MET A 218 2.19 24.63 -18.59
N GLY A 219 1.60 23.77 -19.43
CA GLY A 219 1.58 23.90 -20.89
C GLY A 219 2.86 23.42 -21.60
N ASN A 220 3.89 23.02 -20.84
CA ASN A 220 5.19 22.60 -21.37
C ASN A 220 5.55 21.15 -20.98
N GLY A 221 4.55 20.33 -20.70
CA GLY A 221 4.69 18.93 -20.27
C GLY A 221 4.80 18.75 -18.76
N TRP A 222 5.06 19.81 -18.00
CA TRP A 222 5.14 19.76 -16.54
C TRP A 222 3.78 19.94 -15.87
N VAL A 223 3.56 19.17 -14.79
CA VAL A 223 2.47 19.36 -13.82
C VAL A 223 3.10 19.43 -12.44
N VAL A 224 2.77 20.43 -11.66
CA VAL A 224 3.25 20.61 -10.28
C VAL A 224 2.06 20.63 -9.34
N GLY A 225 2.16 19.96 -8.20
CA GLY A 225 1.03 19.84 -7.29
C GLY A 225 1.38 19.22 -5.95
N ILE A 226 0.38 18.63 -5.35
CA ILE A 226 0.44 17.88 -4.10
C ILE A 226 -0.24 16.53 -4.30
N GLY A 227 0.20 15.52 -3.57
CA GLY A 227 -0.43 14.21 -3.57
C GLY A 227 -0.18 13.47 -2.27
N GLY A 228 -0.86 12.36 -2.10
CA GLY A 228 -0.77 11.56 -0.90
C GLY A 228 -1.75 10.40 -0.91
N TYR A 229 -2.15 9.97 0.28
CA TYR A 229 -3.13 8.91 0.43
C TYR A 229 -3.99 9.08 1.70
N ILE A 230 -5.12 8.40 1.71
CA ILE A 230 -5.99 8.21 2.88
C ILE A 230 -6.15 6.71 3.07
N TYR A 231 -5.95 6.22 4.28
CA TYR A 231 -6.11 4.81 4.62
C TYR A 231 -6.98 4.65 5.86
N HIS A 232 -7.90 3.69 5.82
CA HIS A 232 -8.74 3.32 6.95
C HIS A 232 -9.08 1.83 6.93
N GLN A 233 -8.72 1.11 7.99
CA GLN A 233 -9.20 -0.25 8.20
C GLN A 233 -10.65 -0.20 8.68
N VAL A 234 -11.56 -0.81 7.90
CA VAL A 234 -13.01 -0.70 8.07
C VAL A 234 -13.53 -1.73 9.08
N THR A 235 -13.06 -2.99 8.96
CA THR A 235 -13.48 -4.07 9.86
C THR A 235 -12.38 -4.44 10.84
N ASP A 236 -12.77 -5.07 11.96
CA ASP A 236 -11.80 -5.58 12.92
C ASP A 236 -11.05 -6.80 12.35
N ASP A 237 -9.83 -6.98 12.82
CA ASP A 237 -9.06 -8.19 12.59
C ASP A 237 -9.69 -9.39 13.30
N ARG A 238 -9.26 -10.59 12.90
CA ARG A 238 -9.66 -11.83 13.57
C ARG A 238 -8.44 -12.73 13.81
N GLN A 239 -8.33 -13.26 15.03
CA GLN A 239 -7.36 -14.29 15.41
C GLN A 239 -8.12 -15.58 15.76
N ASP A 240 -7.84 -16.68 15.07
CA ASP A 240 -8.54 -17.97 15.25
C ASP A 240 -10.08 -17.90 15.13
N GLY A 241 -10.59 -16.85 14.48
CA GLY A 241 -12.03 -16.56 14.34
C GLY A 241 -12.55 -15.52 15.33
N ASP A 242 -11.87 -15.29 16.43
CA ASP A 242 -12.23 -14.29 17.42
C ASP A 242 -11.85 -12.87 16.95
N ARG A 243 -12.65 -11.89 17.34
CA ARG A 243 -12.46 -10.50 17.01
C ARG A 243 -11.31 -9.91 17.83
N VAL A 244 -10.37 -9.24 17.15
CA VAL A 244 -9.33 -8.40 17.75
C VAL A 244 -9.84 -6.97 17.76
N THR A 245 -10.17 -6.42 18.92
CA THR A 245 -10.68 -5.04 19.07
C THR A 245 -9.54 -4.03 19.21
N ASP A 246 -9.85 -2.74 18.96
CA ASP A 246 -8.93 -1.62 19.15
C ASP A 246 -7.64 -1.70 18.31
N ASN A 247 -7.68 -2.43 17.19
CA ASN A 247 -6.54 -2.69 16.33
C ASN A 247 -6.69 -2.11 14.91
N LYS A 248 -7.70 -1.28 14.65
CA LYS A 248 -7.92 -0.73 13.31
C LYS A 248 -6.87 0.30 12.94
N GLY A 249 -6.26 0.09 11.78
CA GLY A 249 -5.30 1.03 11.21
C GLY A 249 -5.96 2.25 10.59
N ARG A 250 -5.27 3.38 10.67
CA ARG A 250 -5.62 4.63 10.01
C ARG A 250 -4.35 5.39 9.65
N ALA A 251 -4.35 6.10 8.52
CA ALA A 251 -3.29 7.01 8.15
C ALA A 251 -3.78 8.02 7.12
N PHE A 252 -3.19 9.20 7.14
CA PHE A 252 -3.29 10.24 6.12
C PHE A 252 -1.89 10.68 5.73
N ALA A 253 -1.63 10.87 4.43
CA ALA A 253 -0.35 11.39 3.96
C ALA A 253 -0.56 12.46 2.90
N ILE A 254 0.33 13.46 2.90
CA ILE A 254 0.33 14.55 1.93
C ILE A 254 1.76 15.04 1.70
N GLY A 255 2.03 15.53 0.50
CA GLY A 255 3.28 16.20 0.16
C GLY A 255 3.34 16.69 -1.29
N PRO A 256 4.41 17.37 -1.70
CA PRO A 256 4.58 17.85 -3.05
C PRO A 256 4.71 16.72 -4.06
N SER A 257 4.14 16.94 -5.24
CA SER A 257 4.20 16.03 -6.38
C SER A 257 4.52 16.78 -7.66
N ILE A 258 5.18 16.10 -8.59
CA ILE A 258 5.53 16.65 -9.90
C ILE A 258 5.43 15.55 -10.96
N LYS A 259 4.98 15.93 -12.16
CA LYS A 259 4.96 15.06 -13.34
C LYS A 259 5.57 15.78 -14.52
N TYR A 260 6.30 15.04 -15.35
CA TYR A 260 6.73 15.48 -16.67
C TYR A 260 6.23 14.51 -17.74
N ASN A 261 5.55 15.03 -18.75
CA ASN A 261 5.12 14.31 -19.94
C ASN A 261 6.08 14.62 -21.10
N SER A 262 6.68 13.58 -21.66
CA SER A 262 7.49 13.70 -22.88
C SER A 262 6.60 13.76 -24.13
N ALA A 263 7.07 14.46 -25.16
CA ALA A 263 6.45 14.42 -26.49
C ALA A 263 6.49 13.01 -27.14
N SER A 264 7.37 12.12 -26.67
CA SER A 264 7.49 10.73 -27.12
C SER A 264 6.55 9.76 -26.39
N GLY A 265 5.63 10.24 -25.55
CA GLY A 265 4.60 9.44 -24.89
C GLY A 265 5.02 8.78 -23.57
N TRP A 266 6.28 8.85 -23.13
CA TRP A 266 6.66 8.44 -21.79
C TRP A 266 6.43 9.58 -20.79
N PHE A 267 6.24 9.22 -19.53
CA PHE A 267 6.17 10.23 -18.47
C PHE A 267 6.85 9.73 -17.19
N VAL A 268 7.27 10.67 -16.37
CA VAL A 268 7.84 10.43 -15.05
C VAL A 268 7.12 11.27 -14.02
N THR A 269 6.91 10.70 -12.84
CA THR A 269 6.36 11.41 -11.68
C THR A 269 7.28 11.22 -10.48
N ALA A 270 7.39 12.26 -9.66
CA ALA A 270 8.04 12.18 -8.37
C ALA A 270 7.13 12.78 -7.30
N LYS A 271 7.12 12.16 -6.11
CA LYS A 271 6.31 12.59 -4.97
C LYS A 271 7.07 12.34 -3.68
N TRP A 272 7.04 13.28 -2.77
CA TRP A 272 7.34 13.05 -1.36
C TRP A 272 6.04 13.17 -0.57
N GLN A 273 5.85 12.34 0.42
CA GLN A 273 4.66 12.40 1.27
C GLN A 273 5.04 12.14 2.73
N GLN A 274 4.44 12.91 3.63
CA GLN A 274 4.56 12.76 5.09
C GLN A 274 3.24 12.24 5.65
N GLU A 275 3.32 11.21 6.46
CA GLU A 275 2.18 10.64 7.17
C GLU A 275 1.81 11.46 8.41
N SER A 276 0.53 11.46 8.74
CA SER A 276 -0.07 12.03 9.94
C SER A 276 -1.39 11.33 10.27
N ASP A 277 -1.98 11.61 11.43
CA ASP A 277 -3.23 10.98 11.89
C ASP A 277 -3.16 9.45 11.84
N VAL A 278 -1.99 8.92 12.20
CA VAL A 278 -1.69 7.49 12.14
C VAL A 278 -2.16 6.79 13.42
N ARG A 279 -2.79 5.61 13.27
CA ARG A 279 -3.18 4.73 14.37
C ARG A 279 -2.81 3.30 14.06
N ASN A 280 -2.29 2.59 15.07
CA ASN A 280 -1.92 1.17 15.02
C ASN A 280 -0.98 0.82 13.84
N ARG A 281 -0.15 1.76 13.40
CA ARG A 281 0.79 1.63 12.27
C ARG A 281 2.08 2.42 12.52
N PRO A 282 3.16 2.11 11.79
CA PRO A 282 4.28 3.04 11.68
C PRO A 282 3.83 4.38 11.11
N GLU A 283 4.45 5.48 11.60
CA GLU A 283 4.30 6.83 11.05
C GLU A 283 5.63 7.27 10.47
N GLY A 284 5.64 7.62 9.20
CA GLY A 284 6.86 7.96 8.49
C GLY A 284 6.66 8.86 7.28
N SER A 285 7.62 8.81 6.39
CA SER A 285 7.58 9.52 5.10
C SER A 285 8.04 8.60 3.96
N ALA A 286 7.53 8.86 2.77
CA ALA A 286 7.88 8.14 1.55
C ALA A 286 8.35 9.09 0.45
N TYR A 287 9.34 8.65 -0.32
CA TYR A 287 9.71 9.22 -1.62
C TYR A 287 9.31 8.22 -2.70
N TRP A 288 8.54 8.70 -3.67
CA TRP A 288 8.11 7.91 -4.81
C TRP A 288 8.66 8.46 -6.12
N LEU A 289 9.07 7.56 -6.98
CA LEU A 289 9.38 7.81 -8.38
C LEU A 289 8.63 6.78 -9.23
N LYS A 290 7.89 7.22 -10.25
CA LYS A 290 7.25 6.34 -11.23
C LYS A 290 7.65 6.76 -12.63
N LEU A 291 8.14 5.82 -13.42
CA LEU A 291 8.37 5.97 -14.85
C LEU A 291 7.38 5.11 -15.62
N THR A 292 6.77 5.67 -16.66
CA THR A 292 5.90 4.94 -17.59
C THR A 292 6.45 5.10 -19.00
N TYR A 293 6.58 4.00 -19.72
CA TYR A 293 7.16 3.95 -21.05
C TYR A 293 6.32 3.05 -21.98
N PRO A 294 5.89 3.53 -23.18
CA PRO A 294 5.30 2.68 -24.22
C PRO A 294 6.36 1.74 -24.79
N LEU A 295 6.02 0.45 -25.03
CA LEU A 295 6.92 -0.59 -25.55
C LEU A 295 6.74 -0.76 -27.06
#